data_69121ee0b971eb043021af0401b95cbb
#
_entry.id   69121ee0b971eb043021af0401b95cbb
#
_cell.length_a   1.000
_cell.length_b   1.000
_cell.length_c   1.000
_cell.angle_alpha   90.00
_cell.angle_beta   90.00
_cell.angle_gamma   90.00
#
_symmetry.space_group_name_H-M   'P 1'
#
loop_
_entity.id
_entity.type
_entity.pdbx_description
1 polymer ?
#
loop_
_entity_poly.entity_id
_entity_poly.type
_entity_poly.pdbx_seq_one_letter_code
_entity_poly.pdbx_strand_id
1 'polypeptide(L)'
;MSPSTDTRERREFASEVKFLVSPALAEQIRGWARGRLAPDPHAGGAQGDACRITSLYFDTERSDVFHRRGSYGRAKYRIRRYGESEIAFLERKLKTRGLLGKRRSTVMLDELERLAGDEPERGWAGFWFHRCLLARRLGPICQVSYDRTARVTMTRNGPIRLTLDENLRAVPAAGLWFSERESAAFLEDCVILELKFRRETPALFKYLVEEFALNPRPFSKYRLAAESLGLIANSEAGVQTHGIYEYA
;
A
#
# COMPACT_ATOMS: atom_id res chain seq x y z
N MET A 1 -28.57 -0.76 6.12
CA MET A 1 -28.21 0.33 5.18
C MET A 1 -26.81 0.79 5.57
N SER A 2 -25.76 0.34 4.86
CA SER A 2 -24.38 0.75 5.11
C SER A 2 -24.12 2.07 4.39
N PRO A 3 -23.44 3.02 5.02
CA PRO A 3 -23.13 4.30 4.39
C PRO A 3 -22.08 4.09 3.31
N SER A 4 -22.50 4.13 2.06
CA SER A 4 -21.61 4.23 0.91
C SER A 4 -21.05 5.65 0.90
N THR A 5 -19.79 5.80 1.27
CA THR A 5 -19.12 7.10 1.34
C THR A 5 -18.00 7.19 0.31
N ASP A 6 -18.17 8.08 -0.69
CA ASP A 6 -17.07 8.50 -1.58
C ASP A 6 -16.33 9.65 -0.89
N THR A 7 -15.22 9.33 -0.21
CA THR A 7 -14.39 10.34 0.44
C THR A 7 -13.21 10.71 -0.45
N ARG A 8 -13.22 11.93 -0.96
CA ARG A 8 -12.00 12.60 -1.41
C ARG A 8 -11.22 13.02 -0.17
N GLU A 9 -10.40 12.12 0.36
CA GLU A 9 -9.55 12.45 1.51
C GLU A 9 -8.67 13.65 1.17
N ARG A 10 -8.93 14.76 1.83
CA ARG A 10 -8.01 15.88 1.92
C ARG A 10 -6.76 15.37 2.66
N ARG A 11 -5.64 15.36 1.96
CA ARG A 11 -4.23 15.21 2.35
C ARG A 11 -3.96 15.28 3.87
N GLU A 12 -4.23 14.21 4.60
CA GLU A 12 -3.73 14.12 5.98
C GLU A 12 -2.22 13.98 6.01
N PHE A 13 -1.67 13.22 5.04
CA PHE A 13 -0.24 12.99 4.90
C PHE A 13 0.20 13.33 3.47
N ALA A 14 1.01 14.39 3.32
CA ALA A 14 1.55 14.82 2.03
C ALA A 14 2.89 14.17 1.69
N SER A 15 3.66 13.73 2.71
CA SER A 15 4.99 13.14 2.58
C SER A 15 5.01 11.72 3.14
N GLU A 16 5.78 10.84 2.48
CA GLU A 16 5.98 9.45 2.86
C GLU A 16 7.43 9.07 2.57
N VAL A 17 8.14 8.67 3.62
CA VAL A 17 9.51 8.14 3.54
C VAL A 17 9.47 6.67 3.90
N LYS A 18 10.27 5.85 3.20
CA LYS A 18 10.28 4.40 3.34
C LYS A 18 11.67 3.87 3.57
N PHE A 19 11.75 2.83 4.37
CA PHE A 19 12.98 2.14 4.71
C PHE A 19 12.75 0.63 4.63
N LEU A 20 13.80 -0.11 4.28
CA LEU A 20 13.87 -1.56 4.48
C LEU A 20 14.77 -1.79 5.68
N VAL A 21 14.28 -2.50 6.65
CA VAL A 21 14.99 -2.80 7.88
C VAL A 21 14.97 -4.31 8.16
N SER A 22 15.97 -4.81 8.86
CA SER A 22 15.96 -6.21 9.30
C SER A 22 14.86 -6.47 10.33
N PRO A 23 14.39 -7.70 10.52
CA PRO A 23 13.40 -8.05 11.54
C PRO A 23 13.83 -7.65 12.95
N ALA A 24 15.12 -7.82 13.27
CA ALA A 24 15.67 -7.42 14.58
C ALA A 24 15.60 -5.90 14.81
N LEU A 25 15.94 -5.11 13.78
CA LEU A 25 15.83 -3.65 13.86
C LEU A 25 14.37 -3.19 13.89
N ALA A 26 13.48 -3.87 13.16
CA ALA A 26 12.05 -3.58 13.20
C ALA A 26 11.46 -3.78 14.59
N GLU A 27 11.91 -4.79 15.36
CA GLU A 27 11.45 -5.01 16.73
C GLU A 27 11.90 -3.87 17.66
N GLN A 28 13.13 -3.40 17.52
CA GLN A 28 13.62 -2.24 18.28
C GLN A 28 12.81 -0.97 17.96
N ILE A 29 12.55 -0.72 16.66
CA ILE A 29 11.71 0.40 16.21
C ILE A 29 10.27 0.26 16.70
N ARG A 30 9.72 -0.96 16.75
CA ARG A 30 8.39 -1.24 17.30
C ARG A 30 8.31 -0.88 18.78
N GLY A 31 9.30 -1.30 19.57
CA GLY A 31 9.42 -0.93 20.98
C GLY A 31 9.52 0.60 21.16
N TRP A 32 10.37 1.24 20.39
CA TRP A 32 10.54 2.69 20.36
C TRP A 32 9.23 3.42 20.05
N ALA A 33 8.50 2.94 19.03
CA ALA A 33 7.23 3.52 18.60
C ALA A 33 6.13 3.34 19.65
N ARG A 34 6.06 2.19 20.31
CA ARG A 34 5.08 1.91 21.38
C ARG A 34 5.26 2.83 22.58
N GLY A 35 6.48 3.22 22.90
CA GLY A 35 6.77 4.16 23.99
C GLY A 35 6.46 5.65 23.67
N ARG A 36 6.22 5.99 22.39
CA ARG A 36 6.15 7.41 21.95
C ARG A 36 4.91 7.76 21.13
N LEU A 37 4.25 6.78 20.55
CA LEU A 37 3.11 6.96 19.65
C LEU A 37 1.91 6.12 20.14
N ALA A 38 0.70 6.64 20.01
CA ALA A 38 -0.51 5.89 20.29
C ALA A 38 -0.79 4.83 19.20
N PRO A 39 -1.51 3.74 19.50
CA PRO A 39 -2.04 2.84 18.49
C PRO A 39 -2.86 3.60 17.45
N ASP A 40 -2.81 3.14 16.18
CA ASP A 40 -3.72 3.66 15.15
C ASP A 40 -5.16 3.24 15.49
N PRO A 41 -6.15 4.14 15.53
CA PRO A 41 -7.53 3.80 15.88
C PRO A 41 -8.19 2.75 14.97
N HIS A 42 -7.62 2.54 13.78
CA HIS A 42 -8.10 1.55 12.82
C HIS A 42 -7.31 0.23 12.84
N ALA A 43 -6.40 0.08 13.78
CA ALA A 43 -5.67 -1.16 14.02
C ALA A 43 -6.37 -1.98 15.12
N GLY A 44 -5.97 -3.24 15.25
CA GLY A 44 -6.47 -4.19 16.23
C GLY A 44 -5.34 -5.06 16.75
N GLY A 45 -5.61 -6.34 17.04
CA GLY A 45 -4.66 -7.28 17.59
C GLY A 45 -4.44 -7.10 19.10
N ALA A 46 -3.61 -7.95 19.70
CA ALA A 46 -3.40 -8.03 21.16
C ALA A 46 -2.88 -6.72 21.78
N GLN A 47 -2.13 -5.91 21.03
CA GLN A 47 -1.59 -4.62 21.43
C GLN A 47 -2.39 -3.42 20.89
N GLY A 48 -3.50 -3.68 20.19
CA GLY A 48 -4.34 -2.65 19.56
C GLY A 48 -3.65 -1.90 18.40
N ASP A 49 -2.48 -2.35 17.94
CA ASP A 49 -1.70 -1.65 16.94
C ASP A 49 -1.40 -2.47 15.66
N ALA A 50 -1.97 -3.68 15.53
CA ALA A 50 -1.73 -4.60 14.43
C ALA A 50 -2.97 -4.90 13.59
N CYS A 51 -2.79 -5.13 12.29
CA CYS A 51 -3.84 -5.63 11.41
C CYS A 51 -3.25 -6.33 10.19
N ARG A 52 -3.95 -7.38 9.72
CA ARG A 52 -3.69 -7.99 8.41
C ARG A 52 -4.21 -7.09 7.31
N ILE A 53 -3.43 -6.87 6.25
CA ILE A 53 -3.84 -6.10 5.08
C ILE A 53 -3.70 -6.98 3.84
N THR A 54 -4.77 -7.05 3.06
CA THR A 54 -4.76 -7.67 1.74
C THR A 54 -5.12 -6.64 0.69
N SER A 55 -4.36 -6.58 -0.41
CA SER A 55 -4.57 -5.61 -1.48
C SER A 55 -4.45 -6.27 -2.84
N LEU A 56 -5.47 -6.13 -3.68
CA LEU A 56 -5.49 -6.52 -5.08
C LEU A 56 -5.05 -5.33 -5.93
N TYR A 57 -3.97 -5.46 -6.68
CA TYR A 57 -3.40 -4.40 -7.52
C TYR A 57 -3.80 -4.55 -8.97
N PHE A 58 -3.91 -3.42 -9.67
CA PHE A 58 -4.34 -3.32 -11.05
C PHE A 58 -3.29 -2.70 -11.94
N ASP A 59 -3.14 -3.25 -13.14
CA ASP A 59 -2.30 -2.71 -14.21
C ASP A 59 -2.94 -2.99 -15.58
N THR A 60 -2.36 -2.46 -16.64
CA THR A 60 -2.68 -2.84 -18.01
C THR A 60 -1.98 -4.15 -18.40
N GLU A 61 -2.42 -4.81 -19.47
CA GLU A 61 -1.73 -5.99 -20.03
C GLU A 61 -0.27 -5.69 -20.38
N ARG A 62 0.04 -4.44 -20.72
CA ARG A 62 1.39 -3.97 -21.03
C ARG A 62 2.20 -3.55 -19.80
N SER A 63 1.65 -3.70 -18.60
CA SER A 63 2.28 -3.33 -17.33
C SER A 63 2.69 -1.83 -17.28
N ASP A 64 1.83 -0.95 -17.75
CA ASP A 64 2.12 0.49 -17.85
C ASP A 64 2.27 1.16 -16.48
N VAL A 65 1.53 0.70 -15.46
CA VAL A 65 1.67 1.19 -14.06
C VAL A 65 3.00 0.73 -13.46
N PHE A 66 3.39 -0.51 -13.73
CA PHE A 66 4.68 -1.08 -13.31
C PHE A 66 5.83 -0.28 -13.92
N HIS A 67 5.85 -0.12 -15.23
CA HIS A 67 6.88 0.59 -15.97
C HIS A 67 6.77 2.12 -15.86
N ARG A 68 5.74 2.64 -15.17
CA ARG A 68 5.48 4.08 -15.01
C ARG A 68 5.34 4.83 -16.35
N ARG A 69 4.73 4.20 -17.36
CA ARG A 69 4.58 4.79 -18.68
C ARG A 69 3.56 5.95 -18.66
N GLY A 70 3.93 7.09 -19.21
CA GLY A 70 3.06 8.24 -19.36
C GLY A 70 2.26 8.60 -18.11
N SER A 71 0.94 8.72 -18.24
CA SER A 71 0.02 9.05 -17.14
C SER A 71 -0.15 7.93 -16.11
N TYR A 72 0.18 6.68 -16.46
CA TYR A 72 0.10 5.53 -15.55
C TYR A 72 1.17 5.60 -14.45
N GLY A 73 2.33 6.18 -14.71
CA GLY A 73 3.40 6.33 -13.72
C GLY A 73 3.02 7.15 -12.48
N ARG A 74 1.94 7.91 -12.56
CA ARG A 74 1.45 8.76 -11.48
C ARG A 74 0.33 8.15 -10.67
N ALA A 75 -0.30 7.07 -11.12
CA ALA A 75 -1.47 6.49 -10.50
C ALA A 75 -1.25 5.04 -10.10
N LYS A 76 -1.79 4.64 -8.95
CA LYS A 76 -1.91 3.24 -8.52
C LYS A 76 -3.35 2.97 -8.16
N TYR A 77 -3.86 1.85 -8.61
CA TYR A 77 -5.21 1.39 -8.36
C TYR A 77 -5.14 0.09 -7.58
N ARG A 78 -5.97 -0.03 -6.55
CA ARG A 78 -6.07 -1.26 -5.77
C ARG A 78 -7.42 -1.37 -5.07
N ILE A 79 -7.83 -2.59 -4.79
CA ILE A 79 -8.87 -2.92 -3.83
C ILE A 79 -8.16 -3.38 -2.56
N ARG A 80 -8.62 -2.96 -1.38
CA ARG A 80 -7.99 -3.30 -0.10
C ARG A 80 -9.01 -3.81 0.90
N ARG A 81 -8.63 -4.86 1.62
CA ARG A 81 -9.35 -5.43 2.75
C ARG A 81 -8.48 -5.33 4.00
N TYR A 82 -9.09 -5.12 5.16
CA TYR A 82 -8.45 -5.13 6.47
C TYR A 82 -8.96 -6.32 7.27
N GLY A 83 -8.04 -7.22 7.70
CA GLY A 83 -8.41 -8.47 8.35
C GLY A 83 -9.43 -9.26 7.56
N GLU A 84 -10.41 -9.82 8.24
CA GLU A 84 -11.53 -10.59 7.68
C GLU A 84 -12.80 -9.74 7.47
N SER A 85 -12.65 -8.42 7.35
CA SER A 85 -13.79 -7.51 7.14
C SER A 85 -14.53 -7.82 5.85
N GLU A 86 -15.87 -7.77 5.88
CA GLU A 86 -16.73 -7.82 4.70
C GLU A 86 -16.72 -6.51 3.88
N ILE A 87 -15.90 -5.55 4.30
CA ILE A 87 -15.75 -4.25 3.65
C ILE A 87 -14.47 -4.22 2.84
N ALA A 88 -14.60 -3.80 1.58
CA ALA A 88 -13.49 -3.50 0.69
C ALA A 88 -13.36 -1.99 0.42
N PHE A 89 -12.15 -1.55 0.21
CA PHE A 89 -11.81 -0.16 -0.11
C PHE A 89 -11.26 -0.08 -1.54
N LEU A 90 -11.99 0.59 -2.40
CA LEU A 90 -11.56 0.93 -3.75
C LEU A 90 -10.66 2.17 -3.68
N GLU A 91 -9.39 2.04 -4.01
CA GLU A 91 -8.41 3.11 -3.81
C GLU A 91 -7.66 3.48 -5.08
N ARG A 92 -7.56 4.78 -5.34
CA ARG A 92 -6.61 5.35 -6.29
C ARG A 92 -5.66 6.29 -5.56
N LYS A 93 -4.36 6.04 -5.67
CA LYS A 93 -3.31 6.97 -5.25
C LYS A 93 -2.76 7.66 -6.50
N LEU A 94 -2.81 8.99 -6.53
CA LEU A 94 -2.33 9.80 -7.64
C LEU A 94 -1.21 10.71 -7.15
N LYS A 95 -0.07 10.73 -7.85
CA LYS A 95 1.03 11.67 -7.60
C LYS A 95 1.10 12.69 -8.74
N THR A 96 0.82 13.96 -8.46
CA THR A 96 0.86 15.04 -9.46
C THR A 96 1.70 16.18 -8.92
N ARG A 97 2.78 16.55 -9.62
CA ARG A 97 3.69 17.66 -9.27
C ARG A 97 4.10 17.64 -7.78
N GLY A 98 4.52 16.46 -7.28
CA GLY A 98 4.90 16.28 -5.87
C GLY A 98 3.73 16.15 -4.88
N LEU A 99 2.50 16.39 -5.31
CA LEU A 99 1.31 16.28 -4.48
C LEU A 99 0.72 14.86 -4.55
N LEU A 100 0.42 14.28 -3.40
CA LEU A 100 -0.28 13.01 -3.30
C LEU A 100 -1.78 13.26 -3.13
N GLY A 101 -2.57 12.80 -4.10
CA GLY A 101 -4.02 12.71 -3.97
C GLY A 101 -4.44 11.27 -3.74
N LYS A 102 -5.38 11.05 -2.85
CA LYS A 102 -5.99 9.75 -2.62
C LYS A 102 -7.50 9.88 -2.80
N ARG A 103 -8.09 8.96 -3.56
CA ARG A 103 -9.53 8.76 -3.60
C ARG A 103 -9.84 7.37 -3.09
N ARG A 104 -10.85 7.25 -2.24
CA ARG A 104 -11.28 6.00 -1.65
C ARG A 104 -12.80 5.94 -1.65
N SER A 105 -13.36 4.79 -1.96
CA SER A 105 -14.76 4.44 -1.69
C SER A 105 -14.81 3.15 -0.91
N THR A 106 -15.84 3.02 -0.10
CA THR A 106 -16.13 1.82 0.67
C THR A 106 -17.27 1.06 -0.02
N VAL A 107 -17.09 -0.24 -0.20
CA VAL A 107 -18.09 -1.17 -0.77
C VAL A 107 -18.09 -2.46 0.02
N MET A 108 -19.14 -3.26 -0.08
CA MET A 108 -19.15 -4.62 0.46
C MET A 108 -18.34 -5.55 -0.47
N LEU A 109 -17.83 -6.68 0.05
CA LEU A 109 -17.05 -7.63 -0.74
C LEU A 109 -17.84 -8.25 -1.89
N ASP A 110 -19.10 -8.58 -1.65
CA ASP A 110 -20.02 -9.12 -2.66
C ASP A 110 -20.31 -8.13 -3.80
N GLU A 111 -20.25 -6.83 -3.52
CA GLU A 111 -20.42 -5.80 -4.55
C GLU A 111 -19.22 -5.70 -5.52
N LEU A 112 -18.10 -6.36 -5.26
CA LEU A 112 -16.93 -6.33 -6.16
C LEU A 112 -17.24 -6.96 -7.53
N GLU A 113 -18.21 -7.86 -7.62
CA GLU A 113 -18.67 -8.46 -8.87
C GLU A 113 -19.16 -7.41 -9.88
N ARG A 114 -19.70 -6.27 -9.42
CA ARG A 114 -20.11 -5.15 -10.27
C ARG A 114 -18.98 -4.58 -11.12
N LEU A 115 -17.72 -4.75 -10.69
CA LEU A 115 -16.54 -4.30 -11.45
C LEU A 115 -16.26 -5.15 -12.70
N ALA A 116 -16.89 -6.32 -12.84
CA ALA A 116 -16.74 -7.20 -14.00
C ALA A 116 -17.62 -6.79 -15.19
N GLY A 117 -18.62 -5.93 -14.97
CA GLY A 117 -19.48 -5.44 -16.03
C GLY A 117 -18.79 -4.49 -17.01
N ASP A 118 -19.34 -4.35 -18.20
CA ASP A 118 -18.83 -3.45 -19.24
C ASP A 118 -19.25 -1.99 -19.03
N GLU A 119 -20.25 -1.76 -18.19
CA GLU A 119 -20.78 -0.43 -17.92
C GLU A 119 -20.75 -0.10 -16.41
N PRO A 120 -20.19 1.05 -16.02
CA PRO A 120 -20.20 1.48 -14.62
C PRO A 120 -21.62 1.87 -14.16
N GLU A 121 -22.07 1.30 -13.05
CA GLU A 121 -23.38 1.56 -12.47
C GLU A 121 -23.40 2.92 -11.75
N ARG A 122 -24.24 3.86 -12.26
CA ARG A 122 -24.43 5.18 -11.64
C ARG A 122 -25.14 5.02 -10.29
N GLY A 123 -24.70 5.78 -9.28
CA GLY A 123 -25.23 5.70 -7.92
C GLY A 123 -24.52 4.70 -7.01
N TRP A 124 -23.75 3.77 -7.55
CA TRP A 124 -22.89 2.90 -6.76
C TRP A 124 -21.60 3.62 -6.32
N ALA A 125 -21.16 3.39 -5.08
CA ALA A 125 -19.94 4.01 -4.54
C ALA A 125 -18.68 3.70 -5.34
N GLY A 126 -18.64 2.55 -6.00
CA GLY A 126 -17.55 2.09 -6.86
C GLY A 126 -17.58 2.67 -8.28
N PHE A 127 -18.61 3.42 -8.69
CA PHE A 127 -18.76 3.96 -10.04
C PHE A 127 -17.49 4.60 -10.60
N TRP A 128 -16.87 5.49 -9.85
CA TRP A 128 -15.67 6.20 -10.30
C TRP A 128 -14.47 5.28 -10.49
N PHE A 129 -14.34 4.25 -9.64
CA PHE A 129 -13.26 3.28 -9.72
C PHE A 129 -13.44 2.38 -10.94
N HIS A 130 -14.64 1.82 -11.11
CA HIS A 130 -15.02 1.01 -12.27
C HIS A 130 -14.79 1.77 -13.58
N ARG A 131 -15.25 3.02 -13.68
CA ARG A 131 -14.99 3.90 -14.82
C ARG A 131 -13.50 4.09 -15.10
N CYS A 132 -12.67 4.15 -14.04
CA CYS A 132 -11.22 4.24 -14.21
C CYS A 132 -10.63 2.93 -14.74
N LEU A 133 -11.10 1.77 -14.27
CA LEU A 133 -10.64 0.46 -14.75
C LEU A 133 -10.92 0.32 -16.25
N LEU A 134 -12.14 0.55 -16.69
CA LEU A 134 -12.54 0.46 -18.08
C LEU A 134 -11.80 1.46 -18.97
N ALA A 135 -11.84 2.75 -18.62
CA ALA A 135 -11.23 3.82 -19.42
C ALA A 135 -9.71 3.67 -19.56
N ARG A 136 -9.06 2.97 -18.65
CA ARG A 136 -7.60 2.76 -18.66
C ARG A 136 -7.21 1.32 -18.95
N ARG A 137 -8.16 0.45 -19.23
CA ARG A 137 -7.95 -0.99 -19.49
C ARG A 137 -7.11 -1.65 -18.40
N LEU A 138 -7.52 -1.41 -17.14
CA LEU A 138 -6.83 -1.95 -15.97
C LEU A 138 -7.49 -3.26 -15.54
N GLY A 139 -6.71 -4.32 -15.50
CA GLY A 139 -7.10 -5.62 -14.93
C GLY A 139 -6.37 -5.92 -13.62
N PRO A 140 -6.88 -6.86 -12.81
CA PRO A 140 -6.20 -7.33 -11.62
C PRO A 140 -4.94 -8.11 -12.00
N ILE A 141 -3.81 -7.83 -11.32
CA ILE A 141 -2.50 -8.43 -11.64
C ILE A 141 -2.02 -9.34 -10.52
N CYS A 142 -1.97 -8.82 -9.29
CA CYS A 142 -1.54 -9.60 -8.14
C CYS A 142 -2.22 -9.14 -6.87
N GLN A 143 -2.36 -10.07 -5.94
CA GLN A 143 -2.73 -9.80 -4.57
C GLN A 143 -1.46 -9.75 -3.72
N VAL A 144 -1.39 -8.78 -2.82
CA VAL A 144 -0.34 -8.65 -1.81
C VAL A 144 -0.96 -8.60 -0.44
N SER A 145 -0.49 -9.45 0.46
CA SER A 145 -0.90 -9.46 1.86
C SER A 145 0.30 -9.27 2.79
N TYR A 146 0.08 -8.67 3.96
CA TYR A 146 1.11 -8.42 4.95
C TYR A 146 0.48 -8.08 6.30
N ASP A 147 1.26 -8.25 7.36
CA ASP A 147 0.90 -7.83 8.69
C ASP A 147 1.44 -6.43 8.94
N ARG A 148 0.62 -5.55 9.50
CA ARG A 148 0.96 -4.15 9.74
C ARG A 148 0.86 -3.83 11.21
N THR A 149 1.95 -3.31 11.79
CA THR A 149 1.89 -2.50 13.01
C THR A 149 1.74 -1.04 12.62
N ALA A 150 0.79 -0.31 13.26
CA ALA A 150 0.51 1.09 12.93
C ALA A 150 0.36 1.94 14.18
N ARG A 151 1.12 3.03 14.22
CA ARG A 151 1.16 3.97 15.33
C ARG A 151 1.04 5.41 14.85
N VAL A 152 0.35 6.25 15.62
CA VAL A 152 0.05 7.64 15.27
C VAL A 152 0.27 8.56 16.45
N THR A 153 0.53 9.83 16.17
CA THR A 153 0.38 10.92 17.15
C THR A 153 0.07 12.23 16.43
N MET A 154 -0.45 13.19 17.18
CA MET A 154 -0.69 14.53 16.69
C MET A 154 0.53 15.42 17.02
N THR A 155 1.00 16.17 16.04
CA THR A 155 2.03 17.19 16.21
C THR A 155 1.46 18.57 15.88
N ARG A 156 2.24 19.63 16.17
CA ARG A 156 1.87 21.01 15.77
C ARG A 156 1.66 21.16 14.26
N ASN A 157 2.34 20.34 13.46
CA ASN A 157 2.26 20.32 11.99
C ASN A 157 1.22 19.34 11.46
N GLY A 158 0.40 18.75 12.32
CA GLY A 158 -0.62 17.75 11.98
C GLY A 158 -0.23 16.33 12.38
N PRO A 159 -1.06 15.34 11.98
CA PRO A 159 -0.82 13.95 12.33
C PRO A 159 0.45 13.41 11.70
N ILE A 160 1.15 12.54 12.43
CA ILE A 160 2.23 11.71 11.93
C ILE A 160 1.90 10.25 12.16
N ARG A 161 2.35 9.38 11.28
CA ARG A 161 2.07 7.95 11.33
C ARG A 161 3.31 7.14 10.98
N LEU A 162 3.60 6.18 11.82
CA LEU A 162 4.61 5.14 11.60
C LEU A 162 3.92 3.82 11.32
N THR A 163 4.35 3.09 10.31
CA THR A 163 3.89 1.72 10.06
C THR A 163 5.07 0.80 9.79
N LEU A 164 5.00 -0.41 10.35
CA LEU A 164 5.88 -1.53 10.03
C LEU A 164 5.03 -2.59 9.31
N ASP A 165 5.47 -2.98 8.11
CA ASP A 165 4.81 -4.01 7.30
C ASP A 165 5.75 -5.20 7.16
N GLU A 166 5.31 -6.35 7.61
CA GLU A 166 6.06 -7.61 7.70
C GLU A 166 5.27 -8.79 7.14
N ASN A 167 5.89 -9.95 7.00
CA ASN A 167 5.25 -11.14 6.44
C ASN A 167 4.61 -10.89 5.07
N LEU A 168 5.36 -10.21 4.20
CA LEU A 168 4.87 -9.85 2.87
C LEU A 168 4.74 -11.08 2.01
N ARG A 169 3.54 -11.31 1.49
CA ARG A 169 3.21 -12.44 0.63
C ARG A 169 2.47 -11.96 -0.61
N ALA A 170 2.66 -12.66 -1.71
CA ALA A 170 2.00 -12.33 -2.97
C ALA A 170 1.49 -13.57 -3.69
N VAL A 171 0.44 -13.41 -4.49
CA VAL A 171 -0.12 -14.41 -5.39
C VAL A 171 -0.62 -13.72 -6.66
N PRO A 172 -0.49 -14.34 -7.85
CA PRO A 172 -1.13 -13.82 -9.05
C PRO A 172 -2.64 -13.66 -8.84
N ALA A 173 -3.21 -12.58 -9.35
CA ALA A 173 -4.65 -12.39 -9.28
C ALA A 173 -5.38 -13.40 -10.16
N ALA A 174 -6.46 -13.99 -9.63
CA ALA A 174 -7.34 -14.89 -10.37
C ALA A 174 -8.62 -14.18 -10.88
N GLY A 175 -8.87 -12.95 -10.42
CA GLY A 175 -10.04 -12.15 -10.75
C GLY A 175 -10.19 -10.94 -9.84
N LEU A 176 -11.40 -10.43 -9.72
CA LEU A 176 -11.74 -9.24 -8.92
C LEU A 176 -12.02 -9.55 -7.44
N TRP A 177 -11.68 -10.74 -6.99
CA TRP A 177 -11.85 -11.22 -5.61
C TRP A 177 -10.52 -11.46 -4.93
N PHE A 178 -10.53 -11.53 -3.62
CA PHE A 178 -9.36 -11.91 -2.83
C PHE A 178 -9.17 -13.43 -2.89
N SER A 179 -7.95 -13.84 -3.30
CA SER A 179 -7.58 -15.25 -3.40
C SER A 179 -7.23 -15.82 -2.04
N GLU A 180 -7.72 -17.02 -1.76
CA GLU A 180 -7.34 -17.85 -0.60
C GLU A 180 -6.18 -18.80 -0.93
N ARG A 181 -5.67 -18.78 -2.18
CA ARG A 181 -4.56 -19.63 -2.58
C ARG A 181 -3.33 -19.35 -1.73
N GLU A 182 -2.50 -20.37 -1.58
CA GLU A 182 -1.20 -20.22 -0.96
C GLU A 182 -0.39 -19.16 -1.69
N SER A 183 0.09 -18.19 -0.93
CA SER A 183 0.84 -17.04 -1.45
C SER A 183 2.32 -17.19 -1.18
N ALA A 184 3.15 -16.88 -2.17
CA ALA A 184 4.59 -16.87 -2.02
C ALA A 184 5.06 -15.70 -1.15
N ALA A 185 5.99 -15.96 -0.24
CA ALA A 185 6.65 -14.91 0.52
C ALA A 185 7.61 -14.12 -0.40
N PHE A 186 7.73 -12.83 -0.17
CA PHE A 186 8.74 -11.98 -0.79
C PHE A 186 9.25 -10.96 0.24
N LEU A 187 10.51 -10.59 0.16
CA LEU A 187 11.18 -9.77 1.20
C LEU A 187 11.15 -10.45 2.59
N GLU A 188 11.52 -11.74 2.65
CA GLU A 188 11.45 -12.54 3.88
C GLU A 188 12.29 -11.98 5.03
N ASP A 189 13.48 -11.45 4.72
CA ASP A 189 14.43 -10.90 5.70
C ASP A 189 14.28 -9.38 5.89
N CYS A 190 13.18 -8.80 5.44
CA CYS A 190 12.99 -7.36 5.49
C CYS A 190 11.59 -6.97 5.99
N VAL A 191 11.56 -5.95 6.81
CA VAL A 191 10.35 -5.24 7.23
C VAL A 191 10.34 -3.86 6.58
N ILE A 192 9.17 -3.44 6.10
CA ILE A 192 9.00 -2.14 5.49
C ILE A 192 8.54 -1.14 6.55
N LEU A 193 9.42 -0.22 6.90
CA LEU A 193 9.07 0.96 7.70
C LEU A 193 8.58 2.08 6.79
N GLU A 194 7.40 2.64 7.07
CA GLU A 194 6.89 3.85 6.40
C GLU A 194 6.62 4.94 7.44
N LEU A 195 7.21 6.12 7.22
CA LEU A 195 6.96 7.33 8.01
C LEU A 195 6.12 8.29 7.18
N LYS A 196 4.97 8.72 7.71
CA LYS A 196 4.05 9.64 7.04
C LYS A 196 3.85 10.90 7.86
N PHE A 197 3.89 12.06 7.18
CA PHE A 197 3.76 13.38 7.80
C PHE A 197 3.29 14.40 6.77
N ARG A 198 2.89 15.62 7.21
CA ARG A 198 2.25 16.60 6.30
C ARG A 198 3.22 17.37 5.41
N ARG A 199 4.25 17.95 5.97
CA ARG A 199 5.16 18.90 5.29
C ARG A 199 6.62 18.50 5.48
N GLU A 200 7.21 18.96 6.55
CA GLU A 200 8.59 18.69 6.91
C GLU A 200 8.67 17.46 7.81
N THR A 201 9.80 16.77 7.76
CA THR A 201 10.08 15.65 8.65
C THR A 201 10.04 16.13 10.10
N PRO A 202 9.10 15.65 10.93
CA PRO A 202 9.00 16.05 12.33
C PRO A 202 10.26 15.69 13.12
N ALA A 203 10.57 16.48 14.17
CA ALA A 203 11.73 16.22 15.02
C ALA A 203 11.77 14.78 15.56
N LEU A 204 10.59 14.24 15.93
CA LEU A 204 10.47 12.85 16.40
C LEU A 204 10.94 11.83 15.34
N PHE A 205 10.62 12.06 14.07
CA PHE A 205 11.07 11.17 12.98
C PHE A 205 12.52 11.41 12.56
N LYS A 206 13.02 12.65 12.69
CA LYS A 206 14.45 12.91 12.51
C LYS A 206 15.27 12.15 13.55
N TYR A 207 14.86 12.23 14.82
CA TYR A 207 15.49 11.49 15.90
C TYR A 207 15.47 9.98 15.66
N LEU A 208 14.33 9.41 15.25
CA LEU A 208 14.23 8.00 14.89
C LEU A 208 15.22 7.61 13.78
N VAL A 209 15.29 8.42 12.72
CA VAL A 209 16.17 8.15 11.57
C VAL A 209 17.63 8.20 11.97
N GLU A 210 18.02 9.13 12.83
CA GLU A 210 19.38 9.28 13.38
C GLU A 210 19.72 8.15 14.35
N GLU A 211 18.83 7.85 15.32
CA GLU A 211 19.03 6.83 16.36
C GLU A 211 19.27 5.44 15.76
N PHE A 212 18.53 5.09 14.70
CA PHE A 212 18.62 3.79 14.04
C PHE A 212 19.41 3.81 12.72
N ALA A 213 20.12 4.89 12.41
CA ALA A 213 20.93 5.08 11.19
C ALA A 213 20.17 4.67 9.90
N LEU A 214 18.90 5.08 9.78
CA LEU A 214 18.00 4.63 8.71
C LEU A 214 18.29 5.30 7.37
N ASN A 215 18.42 4.52 6.31
CA ASN A 215 18.63 4.99 4.95
C ASN A 215 17.35 4.86 4.12
N PRO A 216 16.75 5.96 3.63
CA PRO A 216 15.51 5.92 2.88
C PRO A 216 15.71 5.29 1.49
N ARG A 217 14.77 4.42 1.09
CA ARG A 217 14.77 3.79 -0.24
C ARG A 217 13.38 3.88 -0.89
N PRO A 218 13.27 4.34 -2.15
CA PRO A 218 12.01 4.37 -2.87
C PRO A 218 11.66 2.99 -3.43
N PHE A 219 10.60 2.37 -2.97
CA PHE A 219 10.09 1.10 -3.50
C PHE A 219 8.56 1.03 -3.52
N SER A 220 8.05 -0.01 -4.14
CA SER A 220 6.62 -0.25 -4.28
C SER A 220 6.28 -1.72 -4.04
N LYS A 221 5.43 -2.02 -3.04
CA LYS A 221 4.95 -3.39 -2.78
C LYS A 221 4.41 -4.07 -4.03
N TYR A 222 3.64 -3.34 -4.85
CA TYR A 222 3.15 -3.86 -6.12
C TYR A 222 4.29 -4.30 -7.05
N ARG A 223 5.29 -3.44 -7.25
CA ARG A 223 6.39 -3.77 -8.18
C ARG A 223 7.22 -4.93 -7.67
N LEU A 224 7.59 -4.92 -6.40
CA LEU A 224 8.33 -6.02 -5.78
C LEU A 224 7.56 -7.36 -5.88
N ALA A 225 6.26 -7.34 -5.62
CA ALA A 225 5.42 -8.52 -5.74
C ALA A 225 5.30 -9.00 -7.20
N ALA A 226 5.08 -8.11 -8.15
CA ALA A 226 4.97 -8.45 -9.57
C ALA A 226 6.30 -9.03 -10.12
N GLU A 227 7.43 -8.48 -9.68
CA GLU A 227 8.78 -9.01 -9.99
C GLU A 227 8.99 -10.39 -9.38
N SER A 228 8.70 -10.59 -8.10
CA SER A 228 8.88 -11.88 -7.41
C SER A 228 8.00 -12.99 -7.97
N LEU A 229 6.83 -12.64 -8.50
CA LEU A 229 5.89 -13.58 -9.14
C LEU A 229 6.19 -13.82 -10.63
N GLY A 230 7.20 -13.16 -11.22
CA GLY A 230 7.51 -13.29 -12.63
C GLY A 230 6.39 -12.81 -13.58
N LEU A 231 5.50 -11.93 -13.11
CA LEU A 231 4.32 -11.46 -13.87
C LEU A 231 4.66 -10.40 -14.93
N ILE A 232 5.86 -9.87 -14.90
CA ILE A 232 6.32 -8.87 -15.85
C ILE A 232 7.27 -9.54 -16.81
N ALA A 233 6.89 -9.60 -18.08
CA ALA A 233 7.80 -10.06 -19.12
C ALA A 233 9.03 -9.11 -19.14
N ASN A 234 10.21 -9.68 -19.00
CA ASN A 234 11.46 -8.96 -19.16
C ASN A 234 11.51 -8.42 -20.60
N SER A 235 11.03 -7.20 -20.83
CA SER A 235 11.40 -6.47 -22.02
C SER A 235 12.84 -6.02 -21.82
N GLU A 236 13.76 -6.78 -22.43
CA GLU A 236 15.17 -6.48 -22.70
C GLU A 236 15.99 -5.76 -21.62
N ALA A 237 16.95 -6.51 -21.13
CA ALA A 237 18.29 -6.16 -20.73
C ALA A 237 18.58 -4.66 -20.46
N GLY A 238 18.93 -4.35 -19.21
CA GLY A 238 19.71 -3.16 -18.97
C GLY A 238 19.48 -2.43 -17.66
N VAL A 239 19.11 -3.11 -16.59
CA VAL A 239 19.48 -2.65 -15.26
C VAL A 239 19.93 -3.85 -14.46
N GLN A 240 21.22 -3.97 -14.32
CA GLN A 240 21.85 -4.90 -13.37
C GLN A 240 21.12 -4.75 -12.03
N THR A 241 20.51 -5.83 -11.58
CA THR A 241 20.20 -6.06 -10.16
C THR A 241 21.54 -6.07 -9.43
N HIS A 242 22.06 -4.90 -9.14
CA HIS A 242 23.11 -4.77 -8.14
C HIS A 242 22.46 -5.19 -6.82
N GLY A 243 23.05 -6.21 -6.24
CA GLY A 243 22.59 -6.93 -5.07
C GLY A 243 22.05 -6.00 -3.98
N ILE A 244 20.79 -6.25 -3.64
CA ILE A 244 20.10 -5.58 -2.53
C ILE A 244 20.71 -6.01 -1.17
N TYR A 245 21.70 -6.90 -1.19
CA TYR A 245 22.20 -7.62 -0.02
C TYR A 245 23.59 -7.24 0.48
N GLU A 246 24.19 -6.18 -0.01
CA GLU A 246 25.41 -5.68 0.63
C GLU A 246 25.15 -4.32 1.25
N TYR A 247 24.86 -4.35 2.56
CA TYR A 247 25.40 -3.45 3.59
C TYR A 247 24.84 -3.91 4.94
N ALA A 248 25.76 -4.49 5.73
CA ALA A 248 25.62 -4.82 7.15
C ALA A 248 25.24 -3.62 8.00
#